data_0beb37e33aacd104d96a5544c85dabb8
#
_entry.id   0beb37e33aacd104d96a5544c85dabb8
#
_cell.length_a   1.000
_cell.length_b   1.000
_cell.length_c   1.000
_cell.angle_alpha   90.00
_cell.angle_beta   90.00
_cell.angle_gamma   90.00
#
_symmetry.space_group_name_H-M   'P 1'
#
loop_
_entity.id
_entity.type
_entity.pdbx_description
1 polymer ?
#
loop_
_entity_poly.entity_id
_entity_poly.type
_entity_poly.pdbx_seq_one_letter_code
_entity_poly.pdbx_strand_id
1 'polypeptide(L)'
;MWCIPPEQDAAFVAAMEQVLQVYARPYNPRKPVVCMDEQPKQLIRQKRRPVTASDAVQRVDHEYIREGVCHVWMFNEPLGGWRDVRVSDRRTAIDWAHQVKALVDDPRYADAGRITLVCDQLNTHALGSLYQAFDPAEALRIADRIELVHTPKHGSWLNIAECELSVLSRQCLGDRIADVPTIRRRVRPWSAQRNHRQTGVDWQFTNDNARIKLKRLYPKLIE
;
A
#
# COMPACT_ATOMS: atom_id res chain seq x y z
N MET A 1 12.08 -11.84 -2.90
CA MET A 1 13.34 -11.49 -3.62
C MET A 1 13.23 -10.01 -3.97
N TRP A 2 14.21 -9.19 -3.63
CA TRP A 2 14.22 -7.77 -3.99
C TRP A 2 14.54 -7.62 -5.47
N CYS A 3 13.66 -6.96 -6.22
CA CYS A 3 13.94 -6.58 -7.60
C CYS A 3 14.86 -5.35 -7.56
N ILE A 4 16.12 -5.53 -7.92
CA ILE A 4 17.12 -4.46 -7.95
C ILE A 4 17.62 -4.39 -9.40
N PRO A 5 17.72 -3.18 -10.01
CA PRO A 5 18.26 -3.04 -11.34
C PRO A 5 19.65 -3.71 -11.47
N PRO A 6 19.95 -4.36 -12.60
CA PRO A 6 21.23 -5.04 -12.78
C PRO A 6 22.41 -4.07 -12.95
N GLU A 7 22.13 -2.87 -13.47
CA GLU A 7 23.11 -1.84 -13.83
C GLU A 7 22.90 -0.55 -13.04
N GLN A 8 23.79 0.42 -13.25
CA GLN A 8 23.68 1.76 -12.69
C GLN A 8 22.39 2.44 -13.16
N ASP A 9 21.66 3.03 -12.23
CA ASP A 9 20.41 3.73 -12.50
C ASP A 9 20.27 4.94 -11.56
N ALA A 10 20.59 6.11 -12.09
CA ALA A 10 20.53 7.37 -11.35
C ALA A 10 19.10 7.71 -10.91
N ALA A 11 18.08 7.41 -11.73
CA ALA A 11 16.70 7.69 -11.40
C ALA A 11 16.21 6.76 -10.27
N PHE A 12 16.60 5.48 -10.31
CA PHE A 12 16.32 4.53 -9.23
C PHE A 12 16.95 5.01 -7.91
N VAL A 13 18.23 5.38 -7.95
CA VAL A 13 18.96 5.84 -6.76
C VAL A 13 18.32 7.08 -6.17
N ALA A 14 18.00 8.08 -6.99
CA ALA A 14 17.38 9.32 -6.53
C ALA A 14 16.02 9.06 -5.84
N ALA A 15 15.16 8.27 -6.45
CA ALA A 15 13.86 7.92 -5.87
C ALA A 15 14.01 7.05 -4.61
N MET A 16 14.92 6.08 -4.60
CA MET A 16 15.23 5.26 -3.43
C MET A 16 15.71 6.12 -2.24
N GLU A 17 16.69 6.98 -2.46
CA GLU A 17 17.23 7.84 -1.39
C GLU A 17 16.17 8.79 -0.85
N GLN A 18 15.28 9.30 -1.71
CA GLN A 18 14.16 10.14 -1.27
C GLN A 18 13.20 9.38 -0.34
N VAL A 19 12.83 8.14 -0.69
CA VAL A 19 11.96 7.29 0.15
C VAL A 19 12.65 6.98 1.49
N LEU A 20 13.92 6.58 1.45
CA LEU A 20 14.68 6.27 2.67
C LEU A 20 14.84 7.50 3.58
N GLN A 21 15.01 8.69 3.00
CA GLN A 21 15.04 9.95 3.75
C GLN A 21 13.69 10.24 4.41
N VAL A 22 12.57 9.92 3.75
CA VAL A 22 11.22 10.05 4.34
C VAL A 22 11.08 9.10 5.53
N TYR A 23 11.51 7.85 5.40
CA TYR A 23 11.40 6.86 6.48
C TYR A 23 12.33 7.15 7.68
N ALA A 24 13.42 7.87 7.47
CA ALA A 24 14.31 8.32 8.53
C ALA A 24 13.76 9.51 9.36
N ARG A 25 12.63 10.11 8.93
CA ARG A 25 11.98 11.22 9.66
C ARG A 25 11.42 10.69 10.99
N PRO A 26 11.60 11.43 12.11
CA PRO A 26 10.94 11.08 13.35
C PRO A 26 9.42 11.21 13.20
N TYR A 27 8.67 10.47 14.02
CA TYR A 27 7.21 10.57 14.03
C TYR A 27 6.74 12.00 14.32
N ASN A 28 5.87 12.50 13.45
CA ASN A 28 5.25 13.81 13.60
C ASN A 28 3.78 13.77 13.18
N PRO A 29 2.81 13.86 14.12
CA PRO A 29 1.38 13.79 13.79
C PRO A 29 0.88 14.95 12.93
N ARG A 30 1.62 16.09 12.88
CA ARG A 30 1.29 17.21 11.99
C ARG A 30 1.83 17.03 10.57
N LYS A 31 2.76 16.09 10.36
CA LYS A 31 3.32 15.71 9.06
C LYS A 31 3.46 14.19 8.99
N PRO A 32 2.35 13.44 9.08
CA PRO A 32 2.39 11.99 9.09
C PRO A 32 2.93 11.44 7.78
N VAL A 33 3.63 10.32 7.84
CA VAL A 33 4.03 9.53 6.68
C VAL A 33 3.07 8.37 6.55
N VAL A 34 2.37 8.31 5.43
CA VAL A 34 1.45 7.23 5.09
C VAL A 34 1.96 6.50 3.86
N CYS A 35 2.10 5.21 3.93
CA CYS A 35 2.40 4.35 2.79
C CYS A 35 1.11 3.80 2.20
N MET A 36 0.99 3.80 0.89
CA MET A 36 -0.19 3.29 0.18
C MET A 36 0.23 2.31 -0.90
N ASP A 37 -0.55 1.24 -1.02
CA ASP A 37 -0.45 0.28 -2.11
C ASP A 37 -1.79 -0.41 -2.34
N GLU A 38 -1.96 -1.06 -3.50
CA GLU A 38 -3.13 -1.86 -3.77
C GLU A 38 -2.77 -3.20 -4.40
N GLN A 39 -3.57 -4.22 -4.07
CA GLN A 39 -3.45 -5.53 -4.70
C GLN A 39 -4.80 -6.04 -5.22
N PRO A 40 -4.80 -6.73 -6.39
CA PRO A 40 -5.99 -7.42 -6.85
C PRO A 40 -6.25 -8.66 -5.99
N LYS A 41 -7.51 -8.89 -5.66
CA LYS A 41 -7.97 -10.14 -5.03
C LYS A 41 -8.96 -10.83 -5.94
N GLN A 42 -8.60 -12.03 -6.41
CA GLN A 42 -9.51 -12.89 -7.15
C GLN A 42 -10.64 -13.36 -6.23
N LEU A 43 -11.88 -13.12 -6.63
CA LEU A 43 -13.07 -13.66 -5.98
C LEU A 43 -13.28 -15.09 -6.47
N ILE A 44 -13.36 -16.01 -5.52
CA ILE A 44 -13.42 -17.44 -5.81
C ILE A 44 -14.53 -18.08 -4.96
N ARG A 45 -15.51 -18.68 -5.64
CA ARG A 45 -16.54 -19.48 -4.99
C ARG A 45 -16.21 -20.97 -5.11
N GLN A 46 -16.45 -21.70 -4.04
CA GLN A 46 -16.32 -23.14 -4.05
C GLN A 46 -17.44 -23.76 -4.90
N LYS A 47 -17.10 -24.68 -5.81
CA LYS A 47 -18.10 -25.41 -6.62
C LYS A 47 -18.86 -26.42 -5.77
N ARG A 48 -18.16 -27.08 -4.86
CA ARG A 48 -18.75 -28.04 -3.91
C ARG A 48 -18.46 -27.62 -2.48
N ARG A 49 -19.31 -28.03 -1.55
CA ARG A 49 -19.06 -27.78 -0.12
C ARG A 49 -17.82 -28.57 0.33
N PRO A 50 -16.95 -27.96 1.16
CA PRO A 50 -15.86 -28.70 1.78
C PRO A 50 -16.38 -29.87 2.61
N VAL A 51 -15.67 -30.98 2.58
CA VAL A 51 -16.01 -32.15 3.38
C VAL A 51 -14.97 -32.27 4.50
N THR A 52 -15.42 -32.39 5.74
CA THR A 52 -14.53 -32.67 6.86
C THR A 52 -14.27 -34.17 6.90
N ALA A 53 -13.03 -34.56 6.74
CA ALA A 53 -12.63 -35.96 6.86
C ALA A 53 -12.59 -36.41 8.33
N SER A 54 -12.53 -37.72 8.57
CA SER A 54 -12.50 -38.33 9.92
C SER A 54 -11.30 -37.90 10.77
N ASP A 55 -10.25 -37.37 10.13
CA ASP A 55 -9.04 -36.83 10.75
C ASP A 55 -9.13 -35.33 11.09
N ALA A 56 -10.33 -34.75 11.04
CA ALA A 56 -10.64 -33.32 11.20
C ALA A 56 -9.99 -32.40 10.13
N VAL A 57 -9.38 -32.97 9.09
CA VAL A 57 -8.84 -32.19 7.97
C VAL A 57 -9.97 -31.80 7.02
N GLN A 58 -10.09 -30.52 6.75
CA GLN A 58 -11.03 -30.00 5.78
C GLN A 58 -10.49 -30.22 4.36
N ARG A 59 -11.17 -31.08 3.60
CA ARG A 59 -10.86 -31.31 2.18
C ARG A 59 -11.67 -30.36 1.32
N VAL A 60 -10.96 -29.57 0.52
CA VAL A 60 -11.53 -28.57 -0.39
C VAL A 60 -11.37 -29.09 -1.82
N ASP A 61 -12.45 -29.03 -2.60
CA ASP A 61 -12.38 -29.37 -4.03
C ASP A 61 -11.37 -28.50 -4.75
N HIS A 62 -10.58 -29.06 -5.66
CA HIS A 62 -9.67 -28.30 -6.52
C HIS A 62 -10.46 -27.41 -7.51
N GLU A 63 -11.67 -27.79 -7.90
CA GLU A 63 -12.54 -27.00 -8.76
C GLU A 63 -13.10 -25.78 -8.02
N TYR A 64 -13.15 -24.66 -8.72
CA TYR A 64 -13.69 -23.40 -8.21
C TYR A 64 -14.34 -22.58 -9.33
N ILE A 65 -15.16 -21.62 -8.95
CA ILE A 65 -15.79 -20.67 -9.85
C ILE A 65 -15.17 -19.29 -9.58
N ARG A 66 -14.73 -18.62 -10.64
CA ARG A 66 -14.26 -17.23 -10.57
C ARG A 66 -15.45 -16.29 -10.60
N GLU A 67 -15.57 -15.46 -9.57
CA GLU A 67 -16.67 -14.47 -9.41
C GLU A 67 -16.20 -13.03 -9.70
N GLY A 68 -15.03 -12.88 -10.34
CA GLY A 68 -14.46 -11.58 -10.66
C GLY A 68 -13.23 -11.24 -9.83
N VAL A 69 -12.85 -9.96 -9.86
CA VAL A 69 -11.70 -9.41 -9.13
C VAL A 69 -12.16 -8.15 -8.41
N CYS A 70 -11.70 -7.96 -7.19
CA CYS A 70 -11.75 -6.66 -6.51
C CYS A 70 -10.33 -6.20 -6.17
N HIS A 71 -10.20 -4.95 -5.74
CA HIS A 71 -8.93 -4.34 -5.35
C HIS A 71 -8.95 -3.97 -3.88
N VAL A 72 -7.91 -4.40 -3.17
CA VAL A 72 -7.72 -4.11 -1.75
C VAL A 72 -6.66 -3.03 -1.64
N TRP A 73 -7.05 -1.88 -1.10
CA TRP A 73 -6.21 -0.72 -0.85
C TRP A 73 -5.73 -0.75 0.59
N MET A 74 -4.43 -0.58 0.77
CA MET A 74 -3.80 -0.46 2.06
C MET A 74 -3.25 0.96 2.24
N PHE A 75 -3.69 1.63 3.28
CA PHE A 75 -3.05 2.84 3.79
C PHE A 75 -2.46 2.50 5.15
N ASN A 76 -1.18 2.71 5.33
CA ASN A 76 -0.59 2.47 6.64
C ASN A 76 0.35 3.59 7.05
N GLU A 77 0.24 4.02 8.30
CA GLU A 77 1.11 4.99 8.95
C GLU A 77 2.15 4.21 9.77
N PRO A 78 3.37 3.98 9.26
CA PRO A 78 4.29 3.02 9.86
C PRO A 78 4.64 3.32 11.31
N LEU A 79 5.07 4.55 11.61
CA LEU A 79 5.46 4.94 12.97
C LEU A 79 4.25 5.21 13.87
N GLY A 80 3.10 5.62 13.29
CA GLY A 80 1.85 5.81 14.02
C GLY A 80 1.13 4.51 14.37
N GLY A 81 1.57 3.38 13.80
CA GLY A 81 0.97 2.07 14.04
C GLY A 81 -0.48 1.95 13.57
N TRP A 82 -0.89 2.77 12.60
CA TRP A 82 -2.26 2.81 12.08
C TRP A 82 -2.33 2.31 10.63
N ARG A 83 -3.47 1.72 10.29
CA ARG A 83 -3.81 1.34 8.90
C ARG A 83 -5.29 1.44 8.63
N ASP A 84 -5.61 1.69 7.37
CA ASP A 84 -6.94 1.60 6.81
C ASP A 84 -6.92 0.67 5.59
N VAL A 85 -7.91 -0.21 5.51
CA VAL A 85 -8.04 -1.18 4.42
C VAL A 85 -9.39 -0.97 3.75
N ARG A 86 -9.34 -0.57 2.47
CA ARG A 86 -10.53 -0.30 1.66
C ARG A 86 -10.62 -1.30 0.52
N VAL A 87 -11.83 -1.51 0.02
CA VAL A 87 -12.08 -2.46 -1.08
C VAL A 87 -12.95 -1.80 -2.13
N SER A 88 -12.49 -1.84 -3.39
CA SER A 88 -13.20 -1.34 -4.56
C SER A 88 -13.25 -2.39 -5.68
N ASP A 89 -14.15 -2.19 -6.62
CA ASP A 89 -14.29 -3.06 -7.79
C ASP A 89 -13.25 -2.75 -8.86
N ARG A 90 -12.70 -1.55 -8.87
CA ARG A 90 -11.73 -1.05 -9.84
C ARG A 90 -10.58 -0.30 -9.15
N ARG A 91 -9.51 -0.02 -9.92
CA ARG A 91 -8.34 0.76 -9.51
C ARG A 91 -7.93 1.78 -10.59
N THR A 92 -8.87 2.52 -11.09
CA THR A 92 -8.63 3.59 -12.06
C THR A 92 -8.01 4.82 -11.39
N ALA A 93 -7.59 5.81 -12.18
CA ALA A 93 -7.15 7.11 -11.68
C ALA A 93 -8.22 7.79 -10.81
N ILE A 94 -9.49 7.66 -11.20
CA ILE A 94 -10.63 8.20 -10.44
C ILE A 94 -10.79 7.45 -9.11
N ASP A 95 -10.65 6.13 -9.11
CA ASP A 95 -10.73 5.34 -7.87
C ASP A 95 -9.60 5.74 -6.91
N TRP A 96 -8.36 5.87 -7.40
CA TRP A 96 -7.24 6.35 -6.61
C TRP A 96 -7.50 7.75 -6.02
N ALA A 97 -8.00 8.68 -6.82
CA ALA A 97 -8.33 10.03 -6.37
C ALA A 97 -9.34 10.03 -5.21
N HIS A 98 -10.38 9.18 -5.29
CA HIS A 98 -11.34 9.01 -4.20
C HIS A 98 -10.70 8.41 -2.95
N GLN A 99 -9.76 7.45 -3.10
CA GLN A 99 -9.04 6.90 -1.96
C GLN A 99 -8.17 7.95 -1.28
N VAL A 100 -7.47 8.80 -2.05
CA VAL A 100 -6.65 9.90 -1.51
C VAL A 100 -7.53 10.96 -0.85
N LYS A 101 -8.66 11.34 -1.47
CA LYS A 101 -9.63 12.24 -0.82
C LYS A 101 -10.07 11.71 0.54
N ALA A 102 -10.46 10.44 0.59
CA ALA A 102 -10.90 9.81 1.83
C ALA A 102 -9.78 9.71 2.89
N LEU A 103 -8.50 9.67 2.49
CA LEU A 103 -7.36 9.80 3.40
C LEU A 103 -7.23 11.23 3.94
N VAL A 104 -7.29 12.23 3.06
CA VAL A 104 -7.15 13.64 3.44
C VAL A 104 -8.28 14.12 4.34
N ASP A 105 -9.49 13.60 4.14
CA ASP A 105 -10.70 13.95 4.89
C ASP A 105 -10.89 13.09 6.15
N ASP A 106 -9.98 12.13 6.42
CA ASP A 106 -10.04 11.32 7.64
C ASP A 106 -9.85 12.23 8.87
N PRO A 107 -10.75 12.19 9.87
CA PRO A 107 -10.63 12.97 11.10
C PRO A 107 -9.30 12.81 11.82
N ARG A 108 -8.62 11.67 11.65
CA ARG A 108 -7.28 11.42 12.18
C ARG A 108 -6.25 12.45 11.73
N TYR A 109 -6.42 12.96 10.52
CA TYR A 109 -5.50 13.92 9.89
C TYR A 109 -6.04 15.35 9.85
N ALA A 110 -7.09 15.65 10.61
CA ALA A 110 -7.70 17.00 10.63
C ALA A 110 -6.66 18.09 10.97
N ASP A 111 -5.79 17.82 11.94
CA ASP A 111 -4.76 18.75 12.40
C ASP A 111 -3.41 18.61 11.66
N ALA A 112 -3.32 17.69 10.73
CA ALA A 112 -2.11 17.53 9.91
C ALA A 112 -2.02 18.68 8.89
N GLY A 113 -0.86 19.30 8.79
CA GLY A 113 -0.63 20.32 7.75
C GLY A 113 -0.52 19.69 6.36
N ARG A 114 0.26 18.64 6.24
CA ARG A 114 0.45 17.88 4.99
C ARG A 114 0.78 16.42 5.30
N ILE A 115 0.20 15.50 4.56
CA ILE A 115 0.47 14.06 4.65
C ILE A 115 1.51 13.71 3.59
N THR A 116 2.64 13.11 4.00
CA THR A 116 3.59 12.52 3.05
C THR A 116 3.05 11.15 2.64
N LEU A 117 2.60 11.02 1.40
CA LEU A 117 2.05 9.79 0.83
C LEU A 117 3.12 9.07 -0.01
N VAL A 118 3.61 7.95 0.49
CA VAL A 118 4.54 7.07 -0.22
C VAL A 118 3.74 6.01 -0.97
N CYS A 119 3.89 5.92 -2.28
CA CYS A 119 3.25 4.92 -3.12
C CYS A 119 4.14 4.50 -4.30
N ASP A 120 3.72 3.52 -5.07
CA ASP A 120 4.40 3.14 -6.30
C ASP A 120 4.19 4.16 -7.43
N GLN A 121 4.96 4.03 -8.51
CA GLN A 121 4.97 4.95 -9.65
C GLN A 121 3.98 4.52 -10.74
N LEU A 122 2.78 4.05 -10.37
CA LEU A 122 1.72 3.82 -11.35
C LEU A 122 1.22 5.14 -11.95
N ASN A 123 0.86 5.12 -13.25
CA ASN A 123 0.35 6.31 -13.94
C ASN A 123 -0.93 6.88 -13.30
N THR A 124 -1.68 6.04 -12.59
CA THR A 124 -2.88 6.43 -11.83
C THR A 124 -2.54 7.14 -10.52
N HIS A 125 -1.34 6.98 -9.99
CA HIS A 125 -0.88 7.54 -8.71
C HIS A 125 -0.21 8.90 -8.92
N ALA A 126 -0.95 9.85 -9.42
CA ALA A 126 -0.46 11.19 -9.72
C ALA A 126 -1.47 12.26 -9.30
N LEU A 127 -1.00 13.45 -8.92
CA LEU A 127 -1.89 14.56 -8.55
C LEU A 127 -2.86 14.94 -9.68
N GLY A 128 -2.47 14.71 -10.95
CA GLY A 128 -3.36 14.90 -12.10
C GLY A 128 -4.63 14.04 -12.06
N SER A 129 -4.59 12.90 -11.38
CA SER A 129 -5.77 12.03 -11.20
C SER A 129 -6.87 12.70 -10.36
N LEU A 130 -6.50 13.62 -9.46
CA LEU A 130 -7.47 14.39 -8.68
C LEU A 130 -8.33 15.29 -9.58
N TYR A 131 -7.73 15.90 -10.60
CA TYR A 131 -8.42 16.75 -11.57
C TYR A 131 -9.28 15.98 -12.57
N GLN A 132 -9.12 14.65 -12.65
CA GLN A 132 -10.02 13.77 -13.41
C GLN A 132 -11.27 13.39 -12.61
N ALA A 133 -11.20 13.47 -11.28
CA ALA A 133 -12.25 13.00 -10.37
C ALA A 133 -13.05 14.13 -9.73
N PHE A 134 -12.46 15.33 -9.56
CA PHE A 134 -13.03 16.44 -8.80
C PHE A 134 -12.96 17.74 -9.60
N ASP A 135 -13.79 18.73 -9.21
CA ASP A 135 -13.62 20.07 -9.69
C ASP A 135 -12.25 20.67 -9.29
N PRO A 136 -11.76 21.70 -10.01
CA PRO A 136 -10.43 22.24 -9.79
C PRO A 136 -10.15 22.73 -8.36
N ALA A 137 -11.14 23.30 -7.68
CA ALA A 137 -10.96 23.82 -6.32
C ALA A 137 -10.78 22.68 -5.31
N GLU A 138 -11.60 21.63 -5.42
CA GLU A 138 -11.49 20.45 -4.57
C GLU A 138 -10.21 19.65 -4.88
N ALA A 139 -9.85 19.48 -6.16
CA ALA A 139 -8.62 18.82 -6.56
C ALA A 139 -7.38 19.53 -5.97
N LEU A 140 -7.34 20.86 -6.03
CA LEU A 140 -6.27 21.68 -5.46
C LEU A 140 -6.23 21.54 -3.92
N ARG A 141 -7.38 21.61 -3.26
CA ARG A 141 -7.48 21.43 -1.80
C ARG A 141 -6.85 20.11 -1.35
N ILE A 142 -7.15 19.03 -2.06
CA ILE A 142 -6.59 17.70 -1.75
C ILE A 142 -5.09 17.68 -2.07
N ALA A 143 -4.67 18.20 -3.23
CA ALA A 143 -3.27 18.23 -3.64
C ALA A 143 -2.38 18.99 -2.66
N ASP A 144 -2.85 20.13 -2.12
CA ASP A 144 -2.12 20.95 -1.15
C ASP A 144 -1.89 20.21 0.18
N ARG A 145 -2.73 19.22 0.49
CA ARG A 145 -2.62 18.39 1.70
C ARG A 145 -1.69 17.18 1.53
N ILE A 146 -1.20 16.92 0.31
CA ILE A 146 -0.38 15.74 -0.01
C ILE A 146 1.03 16.14 -0.45
N GLU A 147 2.04 15.55 0.17
CA GLU A 147 3.41 15.45 -0.35
C GLU A 147 3.54 14.05 -0.97
N LEU A 148 3.45 13.95 -2.30
CA LEU A 148 3.50 12.66 -3.00
C LEU A 148 4.96 12.24 -3.20
N VAL A 149 5.33 11.05 -2.73
CA VAL A 149 6.67 10.46 -2.86
C VAL A 149 6.54 9.09 -3.49
N HIS A 150 7.18 8.91 -4.65
CA HIS A 150 7.10 7.64 -5.37
C HIS A 150 8.29 6.73 -5.05
N THR A 151 8.02 5.45 -4.86
CA THR A 151 9.10 4.45 -4.87
C THR A 151 9.69 4.35 -6.28
N PRO A 152 10.97 3.97 -6.42
CA PRO A 152 11.56 3.81 -7.73
C PRO A 152 10.86 2.70 -8.53
N LYS A 153 10.89 2.82 -9.84
CA LYS A 153 10.40 1.75 -10.72
C LYS A 153 11.12 0.44 -10.41
N HIS A 154 10.38 -0.64 -10.24
CA HIS A 154 10.88 -1.94 -9.76
C HIS A 154 11.43 -1.94 -8.32
N GLY A 155 11.13 -0.91 -7.53
CA GLY A 155 11.52 -0.79 -6.12
C GLY A 155 10.38 -1.00 -5.14
N SER A 156 9.39 -1.84 -5.44
CA SER A 156 8.21 -2.08 -4.60
C SER A 156 8.56 -2.51 -3.18
N TRP A 157 9.69 -3.20 -2.99
CA TRP A 157 10.20 -3.58 -1.68
C TRP A 157 10.46 -2.40 -0.73
N LEU A 158 10.56 -1.18 -1.25
CA LEU A 158 10.64 0.06 -0.47
C LEU A 158 9.26 0.54 0.02
N ASN A 159 8.16 0.00 -0.51
CA ASN A 159 6.84 0.39 -0.07
C ASN A 159 6.42 -0.45 1.15
N ILE A 160 6.37 0.17 2.33
CA ILE A 160 5.97 -0.52 3.57
C ILE A 160 4.53 -1.05 3.48
N ALA A 161 3.64 -0.42 2.69
CA ALA A 161 2.27 -0.90 2.49
C ALA A 161 2.23 -2.29 1.84
N GLU A 162 3.21 -2.65 0.98
CA GLU A 162 3.33 -4.00 0.39
C GLU A 162 3.55 -5.07 1.48
N CYS A 163 4.38 -4.74 2.50
CA CYS A 163 4.59 -5.63 3.63
C CYS A 163 3.28 -5.86 4.40
N GLU A 164 2.51 -4.81 4.67
CA GLU A 164 1.21 -4.91 5.36
C GLU A 164 0.16 -5.66 4.52
N LEU A 165 0.12 -5.46 3.20
CA LEU A 165 -0.72 -6.25 2.29
C LEU A 165 -0.36 -7.73 2.32
N SER A 166 0.93 -8.07 2.38
CA SER A 166 1.39 -9.46 2.52
C SER A 166 0.93 -10.08 3.85
N VAL A 167 0.99 -9.33 4.94
CA VAL A 167 0.48 -9.78 6.26
C VAL A 167 -1.04 -9.95 6.22
N LEU A 168 -1.78 -8.98 5.67
CA LEU A 168 -3.23 -9.05 5.48
C LEU A 168 -3.62 -10.30 4.67
N SER A 169 -2.94 -10.53 3.56
CA SER A 169 -3.22 -11.66 2.67
C SER A 169 -3.07 -13.00 3.40
N ARG A 170 -2.01 -13.16 4.18
CA ARG A 170 -1.76 -14.41 4.92
C ARG A 170 -2.70 -14.62 6.10
N GLN A 171 -3.02 -13.54 6.84
CA GLN A 171 -3.79 -13.65 8.07
C GLN A 171 -5.30 -13.58 7.85
N CYS A 172 -5.76 -12.94 6.77
CA CYS A 172 -7.15 -12.56 6.61
C CYS A 172 -7.77 -13.00 5.27
N LEU A 173 -6.98 -13.01 4.19
CA LEU A 173 -7.46 -13.22 2.83
C LEU A 173 -6.90 -14.47 2.16
N GLY A 174 -6.28 -15.39 2.90
CA GLY A 174 -5.67 -16.62 2.36
C GLY A 174 -6.69 -17.62 1.77
N ASP A 175 -7.94 -17.57 2.22
CA ASP A 175 -8.99 -18.46 1.77
C ASP A 175 -9.59 -18.06 0.42
N ARG A 176 -10.43 -18.98 -0.11
CA ARG A 176 -11.34 -18.69 -1.21
C ARG A 176 -12.50 -17.83 -0.71
N ILE A 177 -12.62 -16.62 -1.23
CA ILE A 177 -13.67 -15.66 -0.87
C ILE A 177 -14.43 -15.31 -2.12
N ALA A 178 -15.76 -15.48 -2.09
CA ALA A 178 -16.59 -15.36 -3.27
C ALA A 178 -17.03 -13.92 -3.58
N ASP A 179 -17.06 -13.05 -2.59
CA ASP A 179 -17.71 -11.74 -2.71
C ASP A 179 -17.00 -10.62 -1.93
N VAL A 180 -17.19 -9.39 -2.39
CA VAL A 180 -16.64 -8.18 -1.77
C VAL A 180 -17.19 -7.92 -0.36
N PRO A 181 -18.49 -8.09 -0.06
CA PRO A 181 -19.00 -7.95 1.31
C PRO A 181 -18.26 -8.83 2.32
N THR A 182 -17.94 -10.07 1.94
CA THR A 182 -17.19 -10.98 2.82
C THR A 182 -15.75 -10.48 3.04
N ILE A 183 -15.08 -9.95 2.02
CA ILE A 183 -13.76 -9.33 2.19
C ILE A 183 -13.86 -8.16 3.18
N ARG A 184 -14.78 -7.22 2.96
CA ARG A 184 -14.99 -6.06 3.84
C ARG A 184 -15.27 -6.47 5.30
N ARG A 185 -16.08 -7.51 5.51
CA ARG A 185 -16.35 -8.05 6.84
C ARG A 185 -15.12 -8.65 7.53
N ARG A 186 -14.18 -9.22 6.76
CA ARG A 186 -12.94 -9.79 7.29
C ARG A 186 -11.87 -8.75 7.58
N VAL A 187 -11.65 -7.80 6.66
CA VAL A 187 -10.57 -6.82 6.80
C VAL A 187 -10.82 -5.80 7.91
N ARG A 188 -12.10 -5.46 8.16
CA ARG A 188 -12.47 -4.46 9.18
C ARG A 188 -12.01 -4.83 10.61
N PRO A 189 -12.34 -6.01 11.16
CA PRO A 189 -11.83 -6.39 12.48
C PRO A 189 -10.32 -6.61 12.50
N TRP A 190 -9.71 -7.08 11.40
CA TRP A 190 -8.27 -7.23 11.30
C TRP A 190 -7.55 -5.89 11.44
N SER A 191 -7.94 -4.87 10.69
CA SER A 191 -7.34 -3.54 10.79
C SER A 191 -7.61 -2.89 12.15
N ALA A 192 -8.82 -3.02 12.70
CA ALA A 192 -9.17 -2.51 14.02
C ALA A 192 -8.29 -3.12 15.13
N GLN A 193 -8.07 -4.44 15.10
CA GLN A 193 -7.22 -5.12 16.08
C GLN A 193 -5.77 -4.65 16.01
N ARG A 194 -5.22 -4.50 14.80
CA ARG A 194 -3.83 -4.02 14.61
C ARG A 194 -3.68 -2.57 15.02
N ASN A 195 -4.68 -1.73 14.73
CA ASN A 195 -4.69 -0.32 15.15
C ASN A 195 -4.78 -0.20 16.67
N HIS A 196 -5.60 -1.03 17.33
CA HIS A 196 -5.67 -1.06 18.80
C HIS A 196 -4.31 -1.44 19.42
N ARG A 197 -3.57 -2.36 18.80
CA ARG A 197 -2.23 -2.75 19.25
C ARG A 197 -1.14 -1.76 18.86
N GLN A 198 -1.44 -0.74 18.07
CA GLN A 198 -0.49 0.21 17.49
C GLN A 198 0.72 -0.50 16.86
N THR A 199 0.45 -1.57 16.08
CA THR A 199 1.49 -2.37 15.43
C THR A 199 2.18 -1.54 14.35
N GLY A 200 3.28 -0.91 14.68
CA GLY A 200 4.07 -0.06 13.78
C GLY A 200 5.16 -0.82 13.03
N VAL A 201 5.81 -0.10 12.14
CA VAL A 201 7.03 -0.53 11.44
C VAL A 201 8.05 0.59 11.55
N ASP A 202 9.18 0.29 12.16
CA ASP A 202 10.34 1.17 12.20
C ASP A 202 11.36 0.68 11.14
N TRP A 203 11.50 1.46 10.07
CA TRP A 203 12.32 1.09 8.92
C TRP A 203 13.80 1.30 9.22
N GLN A 204 14.59 0.23 9.19
CA GLN A 204 15.99 0.25 9.62
C GLN A 204 17.01 0.45 8.49
N PHE A 205 16.62 0.22 7.23
CA PHE A 205 17.53 0.36 6.09
C PHE A 205 17.65 1.84 5.70
N THR A 206 18.84 2.41 5.89
CA THR A 206 19.12 3.85 5.70
C THR A 206 19.79 4.15 4.35
N ASN A 207 19.93 5.44 4.00
CA ASN A 207 20.70 5.89 2.84
C ASN A 207 22.16 5.45 2.92
N ASP A 208 22.78 5.49 4.09
CA ASP A 208 24.15 5.02 4.26
C ASP A 208 24.27 3.52 4.01
N ASN A 209 23.30 2.75 4.49
CA ASN A 209 23.23 1.32 4.16
C ASN A 209 23.07 1.08 2.65
N ALA A 210 22.26 1.88 1.97
CA ALA A 210 22.05 1.78 0.54
C ALA A 210 23.33 2.08 -0.24
N ARG A 211 24.05 3.15 0.10
CA ARG A 211 25.32 3.53 -0.51
C ARG A 211 26.39 2.45 -0.39
N ILE A 212 26.41 1.71 0.72
CA ILE A 212 27.33 0.59 0.94
C ILE A 212 26.86 -0.67 0.20
N LYS A 213 25.62 -1.11 0.50
CA LYS A 213 25.11 -2.42 0.03
C LYS A 213 24.71 -2.42 -1.45
N LEU A 214 24.31 -1.27 -1.97
CA LEU A 214 23.83 -1.10 -3.35
C LEU A 214 24.77 -0.22 -4.17
N LYS A 215 26.05 -0.12 -3.80
CA LYS A 215 27.07 0.72 -4.45
C LYS A 215 27.09 0.58 -5.97
N ARG A 216 26.79 -0.60 -6.51
CA ARG A 216 26.78 -0.85 -7.96
C ARG A 216 25.72 -0.05 -8.73
N LEU A 217 24.64 0.41 -8.05
CA LEU A 217 23.57 1.18 -8.68
C LEU A 217 23.90 2.66 -8.82
N TYR A 218 24.83 3.14 -8.02
CA TYR A 218 25.24 4.54 -8.03
C TYR A 218 26.09 4.84 -9.26
N PRO A 219 25.76 5.88 -10.03
CA PRO A 219 26.58 6.30 -11.16
C PRO A 219 28.01 6.64 -10.72
N LYS A 220 28.98 6.25 -11.55
CA LYS A 220 30.36 6.73 -11.36
C LYS A 220 30.41 8.19 -11.78
N LEU A 221 30.98 9.02 -10.95
CA LEU A 221 31.28 10.40 -11.33
C LEU A 221 32.28 10.37 -12.50
N ILE A 222 31.96 11.07 -13.59
CA ILE A 222 32.89 11.29 -14.69
C ILE A 222 33.77 12.46 -14.22
N GLU A 223 35.06 12.16 -13.99
CA GLU A 223 36.07 13.19 -13.75
C GLU A 223 36.37 13.93 -15.03
#